data_b6287ab84afa9e37c1a0419203b0f375
#
_entry.id   b6287ab84afa9e37c1a0419203b0f375
#
_cell.length_a   1.000
_cell.length_b   1.000
_cell.length_c   1.000
_cell.angle_alpha   90.00
_cell.angle_beta   90.00
_cell.angle_gamma   90.00
#
_symmetry.space_group_name_H-M   'P 1'
#
loop_
_entity.id
_entity.type
_entity.pdbx_description
1 polymer ?
#
loop_
_entity_poly.entity_id
_entity_poly.type
_entity_poly.pdbx_seq_one_letter_code
_entity_poly.pdbx_strand_id
1 'polypeptide(L)'
;MTEGTYRGAGAAAGASTIVVTTGNDVAGFRVVQYLGIARGIVVRSTSIGQGIVGAFKQLGGGNIQEYVDVCEAARQEAYLLMMAHAEKIGAHAVIGMRYDATEFVAGATEVLAYGTAVRLER
;
A
#
# COMPACT_ATOMS: atom_id res chain seq x y z
N MET A 1 -0.28 -15.15 7.85
CA MET A 1 -0.17 -14.79 7.25
C MET A 1 0.54 -13.82 6.84
N THR A 2 1.09 -13.73 6.25
CA THR A 2 1.89 -13.04 5.85
C THR A 2 1.69 -11.70 5.49
N GLU A 3 0.65 -11.38 5.06
CA GLU A 3 0.35 -10.06 4.85
C GLU A 3 0.44 -9.38 6.11
N GLY A 4 0.38 -10.07 7.14
CA GLY A 4 0.66 -9.54 8.45
C GLY A 4 1.97 -8.79 8.52
N THR A 5 2.86 -9.03 7.59
CA THR A 5 4.15 -8.35 7.59
C THR A 5 4.02 -6.85 7.60
N TYR A 6 3.29 -6.30 6.65
CA TYR A 6 3.15 -4.86 6.61
C TYR A 6 2.28 -4.36 7.75
N ARG A 7 1.23 -5.08 8.04
CA ARG A 7 0.34 -4.67 9.10
C ARG A 7 1.08 -4.62 10.42
N GLY A 8 1.92 -5.62 10.67
CA GLY A 8 2.68 -5.65 11.89
C GLY A 8 3.62 -4.47 12.03
N ALA A 9 4.26 -4.08 10.95
CA ALA A 9 5.20 -2.99 11.00
C ALA A 9 4.52 -1.65 11.22
N GLY A 10 3.38 -1.44 10.60
CA GLY A 10 2.75 -0.15 10.65
C GLY A 10 1.66 -0.02 11.67
N ALA A 11 1.27 -1.12 12.25
CA ALA A 11 0.00 -1.14 12.94
C ALA A 11 0.10 -1.16 14.44
N ALA A 12 1.26 -0.95 14.98
CA ALA A 12 1.43 -1.07 16.42
C ALA A 12 0.41 -0.24 17.16
N ALA A 13 0.21 0.98 16.71
CA ALA A 13 -0.74 1.84 17.35
C ALA A 13 -1.96 1.97 16.45
N GLY A 14 -3.09 1.61 16.91
CA GLY A 14 -4.30 1.72 16.12
C GLY A 14 -4.37 0.66 15.04
N ALA A 15 -3.94 -0.52 15.39
CA ALA A 15 -3.90 -1.60 14.45
C ALA A 15 -5.25 -1.87 13.84
N SER A 16 -5.27 -1.96 12.52
CA SER A 16 -6.42 -2.37 11.78
C SER A 16 -6.61 -3.88 11.91
N THR A 17 -7.86 -4.33 11.98
CA THR A 17 -8.16 -5.75 11.95
C THR A 17 -8.41 -6.24 10.54
N ILE A 18 -8.24 -5.39 9.54
CA ILE A 18 -8.45 -5.76 8.15
C ILE A 18 -7.36 -6.70 7.69
N VAL A 19 -7.76 -7.81 7.08
CA VAL A 19 -6.85 -8.74 6.45
C VAL A 19 -6.58 -8.27 5.04
N VAL A 20 -5.32 -8.23 4.63
CA VAL A 20 -4.95 -7.86 3.26
C VAL A 20 -4.18 -9.03 2.66
N THR A 21 -4.59 -9.44 1.47
CA THR A 21 -3.94 -10.54 0.78
C THR A 21 -3.89 -10.27 -0.72
N THR A 22 -2.87 -10.81 -1.37
CA THR A 22 -2.80 -10.78 -2.84
C THR A 22 -3.64 -11.88 -3.46
N GLY A 23 -4.13 -12.82 -2.64
CA GLY A 23 -5.01 -13.89 -3.12
C GLY A 23 -6.45 -13.40 -3.26
N ASN A 24 -7.29 -14.26 -3.79
CA ASN A 24 -8.69 -13.92 -4.05
C ASN A 24 -9.63 -14.42 -2.96
N ASP A 25 -9.11 -15.05 -1.92
CA ASP A 25 -9.91 -15.61 -0.85
C ASP A 25 -9.27 -15.30 0.49
N VAL A 26 -10.08 -15.39 1.54
CA VAL A 26 -9.58 -15.32 2.91
C VAL A 26 -9.94 -16.65 3.57
N ALA A 27 -8.93 -17.40 3.98
CA ALA A 27 -9.11 -18.75 4.54
C ALA A 27 -10.04 -18.71 5.75
N GLY A 28 -10.99 -19.62 5.78
CA GLY A 28 -11.94 -19.70 6.88
C GLY A 28 -13.13 -18.76 6.77
N PHE A 29 -13.21 -17.98 5.69
CA PHE A 29 -14.27 -17.01 5.51
C PHE A 29 -14.85 -17.08 4.11
N ARG A 30 -16.04 -16.55 3.97
CA ARG A 30 -16.73 -16.45 2.69
C ARG A 30 -16.98 -14.98 2.39
N VAL A 31 -16.67 -14.55 1.17
CA VAL A 31 -16.95 -13.19 0.74
C VAL A 31 -18.45 -13.07 0.50
N VAL A 32 -19.08 -12.12 1.16
CA VAL A 32 -20.53 -11.94 1.04
C VAL A 32 -20.90 -10.60 0.44
N GLN A 33 -19.96 -9.68 0.31
CA GLN A 33 -20.25 -8.38 -0.29
C GLN A 33 -18.96 -7.75 -0.81
N TYR A 34 -19.02 -7.23 -2.04
CA TYR A 34 -17.95 -6.44 -2.60
C TYR A 34 -18.28 -4.96 -2.38
N LEU A 35 -17.32 -4.23 -1.82
CA LEU A 35 -17.53 -2.82 -1.48
C LEU A 35 -16.87 -1.88 -2.49
N GLY A 36 -16.13 -2.45 -3.45
CA GLY A 36 -15.42 -1.66 -4.44
C GLY A 36 -13.92 -1.70 -4.21
N ILE A 37 -13.21 -0.82 -4.86
CA ILE A 37 -11.76 -0.80 -4.82
C ILE A 37 -11.29 0.08 -3.68
N ALA A 38 -10.52 -0.50 -2.78
CA ALA A 38 -9.77 0.27 -1.78
C ALA A 38 -8.43 0.65 -2.39
N ARG A 39 -8.00 1.89 -2.21
CA ARG A 39 -6.72 2.32 -2.77
C ARG A 39 -6.06 3.40 -1.92
N GLY A 40 -4.75 3.44 -2.01
CA GLY A 40 -3.94 4.51 -1.45
C GLY A 40 -2.95 4.98 -2.49
N ILE A 41 -2.83 6.28 -2.67
CA ILE A 41 -1.98 6.88 -3.69
C ILE A 41 -1.00 7.83 -3.02
N VAL A 42 0.27 7.70 -3.40
CA VAL A 42 1.32 8.60 -2.95
C VAL A 42 2.00 9.15 -4.21
N VAL A 43 2.15 10.47 -4.26
CA VAL A 43 2.84 11.11 -5.37
C VAL A 43 4.10 11.76 -4.83
N ARG A 44 5.21 11.49 -5.47
CA ARG A 44 6.50 12.07 -5.12
C ARG A 44 7.09 12.80 -6.31
N SER A 45 7.70 13.93 -6.06
CA SER A 45 8.22 14.77 -7.13
C SER A 45 9.47 15.49 -6.67
N THR A 46 10.43 15.66 -7.61
CA THR A 46 11.62 16.44 -7.29
C THR A 46 11.29 17.91 -7.07
N SER A 47 10.22 18.41 -7.64
CA SER A 47 9.87 19.81 -7.51
C SER A 47 9.38 20.17 -6.12
N ILE A 48 8.95 19.19 -5.33
CA ILE A 48 8.56 19.41 -3.95
C ILE A 48 9.55 18.77 -2.97
N GLY A 49 10.76 18.54 -3.44
CA GLY A 49 11.89 18.22 -2.57
C GLY A 49 12.02 16.77 -2.20
N GLN A 50 11.46 16.34 -1.15
CA GLN A 50 11.78 15.10 -0.50
C GLN A 50 11.05 13.88 -1.04
N GLY A 51 10.78 13.81 -2.31
CA GLY A 51 10.13 12.64 -2.88
C GLY A 51 11.12 11.53 -3.18
N ILE A 52 10.60 10.43 -3.73
CA ILE A 52 11.41 9.28 -4.11
C ILE A 52 12.53 9.69 -5.05
N VAL A 53 12.21 10.49 -6.06
CA VAL A 53 13.19 10.91 -7.05
C VAL A 53 14.26 11.79 -6.39
N GLY A 54 13.83 12.71 -5.53
CA GLY A 54 14.77 13.56 -4.82
C GLY A 54 15.68 12.75 -3.91
N ALA A 55 15.14 11.76 -3.23
CA ALA A 55 15.93 10.90 -2.38
C ALA A 55 16.97 10.13 -3.19
N PHE A 56 16.60 9.62 -4.36
CA PHE A 56 17.54 8.93 -5.22
C PHE A 56 18.68 9.84 -5.66
N LYS A 57 18.38 11.08 -5.98
CA LYS A 57 19.42 12.03 -6.35
C LYS A 57 20.40 12.26 -5.22
N GLN A 58 19.90 12.34 -4.00
CA GLN A 58 20.75 12.58 -2.84
C GLN A 58 21.64 11.38 -2.51
N LEU A 59 21.20 10.18 -2.86
CA LEU A 59 22.00 9.00 -2.61
C LEU A 59 23.23 8.93 -3.50
N GLY A 60 23.27 9.72 -4.56
CA GLY A 60 24.47 9.77 -5.38
C GLY A 60 24.78 8.52 -6.14
N GLY A 61 23.80 7.75 -6.42
CA GLY A 61 23.94 6.68 -7.39
C GLY A 61 24.64 5.43 -6.95
N GLY A 62 24.68 5.15 -5.71
CA GLY A 62 25.48 4.02 -5.42
C GLY A 62 24.90 2.95 -4.58
N ASN A 63 24.15 3.26 -3.60
CA ASN A 63 23.80 2.25 -2.61
C ASN A 63 22.44 1.62 -2.91
N ILE A 64 22.48 0.39 -3.40
CA ILE A 64 21.25 -0.32 -3.79
C ILE A 64 20.33 -0.51 -2.58
N GLN A 65 20.88 -0.78 -1.41
CA GLN A 65 20.04 -0.99 -0.23
C GLN A 65 19.28 0.30 0.14
N GLU A 66 19.91 1.44 -0.01
CA GLU A 66 19.25 2.70 0.27
C GLU A 66 18.11 2.97 -0.73
N TYR A 67 18.30 2.58 -1.98
CA TYR A 67 17.22 2.67 -2.97
C TYR A 67 16.03 1.77 -2.57
N VAL A 68 16.33 0.57 -2.12
CA VAL A 68 15.28 -0.35 -1.67
C VAL A 68 14.51 0.27 -0.51
N ASP A 69 15.23 0.85 0.44
CA ASP A 69 14.59 1.45 1.62
C ASP A 69 13.67 2.60 1.23
N VAL A 70 14.08 3.42 0.28
CA VAL A 70 13.24 4.53 -0.19
C VAL A 70 11.99 4.01 -0.88
N CYS A 71 12.12 2.99 -1.71
CA CYS A 71 10.98 2.40 -2.40
C CYS A 71 10.02 1.74 -1.41
N GLU A 72 10.57 1.03 -0.42
CA GLU A 72 9.73 0.40 0.59
C GLU A 72 8.96 1.43 1.41
N ALA A 73 9.59 2.55 1.75
CA ALA A 73 8.90 3.60 2.50
C ALA A 73 7.70 4.15 1.73
N ALA A 74 7.85 4.36 0.42
CA ALA A 74 6.76 4.85 -0.41
C ALA A 74 5.64 3.82 -0.52
N ARG A 75 5.98 2.56 -0.67
CA ARG A 75 4.98 1.49 -0.74
C ARG A 75 4.24 1.33 0.59
N GLN A 76 4.97 1.43 1.69
CA GLN A 76 4.36 1.36 3.01
C GLN A 76 3.34 2.47 3.20
N GLU A 77 3.67 3.68 2.78
CA GLU A 77 2.75 4.80 2.89
C GLU A 77 1.48 4.58 2.06
N ALA A 78 1.64 4.13 0.82
CA ALA A 78 0.51 3.83 -0.05
C ALA A 78 -0.36 2.71 0.54
N TYR A 79 0.27 1.69 1.11
CA TYR A 79 -0.42 0.58 1.75
C TYR A 79 -1.28 1.06 2.92
N LEU A 80 -0.71 1.90 3.79
CA LEU A 80 -1.44 2.40 4.95
C LEU A 80 -2.63 3.28 4.54
N LEU A 81 -2.48 4.04 3.47
CA LEU A 81 -3.59 4.83 2.94
C LEU A 81 -4.69 3.93 2.37
N MET A 82 -4.33 2.85 1.69
CA MET A 82 -5.30 1.88 1.22
C MET A 82 -6.06 1.25 2.37
N MET A 83 -5.34 0.89 3.44
CA MET A 83 -5.97 0.32 4.63
C MET A 83 -6.96 1.28 5.27
N ALA A 84 -6.58 2.55 5.38
CA ALA A 84 -7.46 3.56 5.93
C ALA A 84 -8.73 3.73 5.08
N HIS A 85 -8.58 3.68 3.75
CA HIS A 85 -9.72 3.76 2.86
C HIS A 85 -10.63 2.54 3.06
N ALA A 86 -10.06 1.35 3.14
CA ALA A 86 -10.82 0.13 3.33
C ALA A 86 -11.61 0.17 4.65
N GLU A 87 -10.98 0.66 5.71
CA GLU A 87 -11.67 0.81 6.99
C GLU A 87 -12.84 1.78 6.88
N LYS A 88 -12.62 2.88 6.19
CA LYS A 88 -13.64 3.92 6.05
C LYS A 88 -14.89 3.40 5.35
N ILE A 89 -14.73 2.51 4.39
CA ILE A 89 -15.87 1.96 3.66
C ILE A 89 -16.43 0.68 4.29
N GLY A 90 -15.91 0.28 5.45
CA GLY A 90 -16.49 -0.80 6.22
C GLY A 90 -16.01 -2.20 5.85
N ALA A 91 -14.85 -2.32 5.25
CA ALA A 91 -14.36 -3.61 4.80
C ALA A 91 -13.87 -4.49 5.95
N HIS A 92 -14.01 -5.79 5.78
CA HIS A 92 -13.36 -6.78 6.65
C HIS A 92 -12.01 -7.20 6.08
N ALA A 93 -11.84 -7.11 4.76
CA ALA A 93 -10.60 -7.52 4.11
C ALA A 93 -10.41 -6.79 2.80
N VAL A 94 -9.17 -6.81 2.31
CA VAL A 94 -8.84 -6.39 0.95
C VAL A 94 -8.21 -7.60 0.27
N ILE A 95 -8.81 -8.06 -0.80
CA ILE A 95 -8.34 -9.20 -1.55
C ILE A 95 -7.79 -8.75 -2.89
N GLY A 96 -6.97 -9.59 -3.52
CA GLY A 96 -6.39 -9.27 -4.82
C GLY A 96 -5.50 -8.04 -4.80
N MET A 97 -4.85 -7.77 -3.69
CA MET A 97 -4.07 -6.56 -3.51
C MET A 97 -2.85 -6.54 -4.41
N ARG A 98 -2.56 -5.38 -4.97
CA ARG A 98 -1.41 -5.14 -5.84
C ARG A 98 -0.83 -3.76 -5.59
N TYR A 99 0.43 -3.60 -5.97
CA TYR A 99 1.05 -2.29 -6.08
C TYR A 99 1.26 -1.94 -7.54
N ASP A 100 1.27 -0.67 -7.83
CA ASP A 100 1.63 -0.16 -9.13
C ASP A 100 2.44 1.12 -8.93
N ALA A 101 3.32 1.43 -9.85
CA ALA A 101 4.12 2.64 -9.77
C ALA A 101 4.32 3.18 -11.18
N THR A 102 4.05 4.47 -11.35
CA THR A 102 4.09 5.08 -12.68
C THR A 102 4.70 6.46 -12.60
N GLU A 103 5.69 6.71 -13.45
CA GLU A 103 6.17 8.07 -13.65
C GLU A 103 5.26 8.71 -14.67
N PHE A 104 4.37 9.59 -14.23
CA PHE A 104 3.35 10.15 -15.11
C PHE A 104 3.79 11.46 -15.76
N VAL A 105 4.78 12.12 -15.18
CA VAL A 105 5.48 13.23 -15.81
C VAL A 105 6.94 13.15 -15.36
N ALA A 106 7.83 13.81 -16.06
CA ALA A 106 9.25 13.77 -15.72
C ALA A 106 9.44 14.23 -14.28
N GLY A 107 10.07 13.38 -13.48
CA GLY A 107 10.40 13.71 -12.10
C GLY A 107 9.27 13.52 -11.11
N ALA A 108 8.13 12.98 -11.50
CA ALA A 108 7.03 12.76 -10.58
C ALA A 108 6.49 11.34 -10.74
N THR A 109 6.45 10.60 -9.65
CA THR A 109 6.05 9.20 -9.64
C THR A 109 4.84 9.01 -8.74
N GLU A 110 3.87 8.27 -9.24
CA GLU A 110 2.73 7.82 -8.45
C GLU A 110 3.01 6.40 -7.96
N VAL A 111 2.74 6.16 -6.68
CA VAL A 111 2.77 4.80 -6.12
C VAL A 111 1.36 4.50 -5.65
N LEU A 112 0.81 3.41 -6.15
CA LEU A 112 -0.57 3.02 -5.89
C LEU A 112 -0.60 1.65 -5.20
N ALA A 113 -1.32 1.56 -4.09
CA ALA A 113 -1.68 0.28 -3.50
C ALA A 113 -3.19 0.12 -3.65
N TYR A 114 -3.66 -1.02 -4.13
CA TYR A 114 -5.09 -1.18 -4.36
C TYR A 114 -5.49 -2.65 -4.26
N GLY A 115 -6.79 -2.86 -4.05
CA GLY A 115 -7.37 -4.18 -4.03
C GLY A 115 -8.87 -4.07 -3.87
N THR A 116 -9.54 -5.20 -3.80
CA THR A 116 -10.99 -5.24 -3.66
C THR A 116 -11.36 -5.33 -2.19
N ALA A 117 -12.11 -4.34 -1.73
CA ALA A 117 -12.60 -4.33 -0.36
C ALA A 117 -13.83 -5.21 -0.26
N VAL A 118 -13.86 -6.08 0.74
CA VAL A 118 -14.94 -7.06 0.89
C VAL A 118 -15.40 -7.19 2.34
N ARG A 119 -16.64 -7.64 2.49
CA ARG A 119 -17.13 -8.09 3.79
C ARG A 119 -17.19 -9.61 3.79
N LEU A 120 -16.95 -10.17 4.95
CA LEU A 120 -16.76 -11.60 5.12
C LEU A 120 -17.73 -12.16 6.15
N GLU A 121 -18.06 -13.45 6.01
CA GLU A 121 -18.74 -14.25 7.03
C GLU A 121 -18.02 -15.58 7.15
N ARG A 122 -18.15 -16.18 8.29
CA ARG A 122 -17.62 -17.52 8.49
C ARG A 122 -18.43 -18.63 7.82
#